data_79c53769285196654ae85cda7302d4ac
#
_entry.id   79c53769285196654ae85cda7302d4ac
#
_cell.length_a   1.000
_cell.length_b   1.000
_cell.length_c   1.000
_cell.angle_alpha   90.00
_cell.angle_beta   90.00
_cell.angle_gamma   90.00
#
_symmetry.space_group_name_H-M   'P 1'
#
loop_
_entity.id
_entity.type
_entity.pdbx_description
1 polymer ?
#
loop_
_entity_poly.entity_id
_entity_poly.type
_entity_poly.pdbx_seq_one_letter_code
_entity_poly.pdbx_strand_id
1 'polypeptide(L)'
;MKKRILSILLALCMLFCLVPITVFAAGELPDVKLSVPTTFDKTVDLTKQNGELKIKDSKTYLIKGSADPNWYFQYRIKIDGSNNTPHIFLDGVRIQAPEDGPAIELYGGASACLYFIGNDSELIGAENFAALQKNKTDGYLRVLVQTGTKLTCEGGRYGAGIGGSKVGIKNFSQGHGMNLHFGSLATNIYGGEISATSGVGGAGIGGGANGGVG
;
A
#
# COMPACT_ATOMS: atom_id res chain seq x y z
N MET A 1 23.56 -55.62 -16.12
CA MET A 1 22.84 -54.46 -16.68
C MET A 1 22.41 -53.46 -15.62
N LYS A 2 21.82 -53.80 -14.48
CA LYS A 2 21.31 -52.86 -13.46
C LYS A 2 22.37 -51.89 -12.89
N LYS A 3 23.63 -52.33 -12.67
CA LYS A 3 24.69 -51.49 -12.14
C LYS A 3 25.17 -50.40 -13.12
N ARG A 4 25.14 -50.65 -14.42
CA ARG A 4 25.50 -49.67 -15.46
C ARG A 4 24.46 -48.61 -15.64
N ILE A 5 23.18 -48.93 -15.51
CA ILE A 5 22.07 -48.00 -15.59
C ILE A 5 22.09 -47.04 -14.39
N LEU A 6 22.38 -47.52 -13.19
CA LEU A 6 22.51 -46.71 -11.99
C LEU A 6 23.66 -45.70 -12.06
N SER A 7 24.82 -46.16 -12.63
CA SER A 7 25.99 -45.27 -12.82
C SER A 7 25.71 -44.15 -13.82
N ILE A 8 24.99 -44.42 -14.90
CA ILE A 8 24.62 -43.44 -15.91
C ILE A 8 23.62 -42.43 -15.32
N LEU A 9 22.67 -42.92 -14.52
CA LEU A 9 21.68 -42.03 -13.85
C LEU A 9 22.34 -41.10 -12.84
N LEU A 10 23.35 -41.60 -12.09
CA LEU A 10 24.10 -40.79 -11.12
C LEU A 10 24.96 -39.73 -11.84
N ALA A 11 25.61 -40.10 -12.95
CA ALA A 11 26.36 -39.15 -13.76
C ALA A 11 25.48 -38.06 -14.38
N LEU A 12 24.25 -38.40 -14.81
CA LEU A 12 23.31 -37.44 -15.34
C LEU A 12 22.81 -36.46 -14.26
N CYS A 13 22.56 -36.95 -13.03
CA CYS A 13 22.22 -36.09 -11.90
C CYS A 13 23.35 -35.13 -11.55
N MET A 14 24.59 -35.57 -11.57
CA MET A 14 25.74 -34.69 -11.32
C MET A 14 25.92 -33.62 -12.43
N LEU A 15 25.61 -33.97 -13.67
CA LEU A 15 25.66 -33.02 -14.79
C LEU A 15 24.59 -31.90 -14.64
N PHE A 16 23.40 -32.24 -14.15
CA PHE A 16 22.35 -31.24 -13.86
C PHE A 16 22.66 -30.37 -12.64
N CYS A 17 23.44 -30.86 -11.69
CA CYS A 17 23.91 -30.05 -10.55
C CYS A 17 25.06 -29.10 -10.92
N LEU A 18 25.76 -29.35 -12.05
CA LEU A 18 26.83 -28.49 -12.54
C LEU A 18 26.39 -27.45 -13.59
N VAL A 19 25.12 -27.51 -14.02
CA VAL A 19 24.56 -26.38 -14.78
C VAL A 19 24.57 -25.20 -13.81
N PRO A 20 25.37 -24.15 -14.06
CA PRO A 20 25.24 -22.95 -13.27
C PRO A 20 23.77 -22.55 -13.40
N ILE A 21 23.04 -22.57 -12.29
CA ILE A 21 21.79 -21.85 -12.20
C ILE A 21 22.24 -20.42 -12.51
N THR A 22 22.14 -20.03 -13.77
CA THR A 22 22.08 -18.61 -14.09
C THR A 22 20.85 -18.18 -13.30
N VAL A 23 21.09 -17.69 -12.07
CA VAL A 23 20.16 -16.81 -11.41
C VAL A 23 19.92 -15.79 -12.52
N PHE A 24 18.76 -15.88 -13.17
CA PHE A 24 18.26 -14.74 -13.89
C PHE A 24 18.23 -13.68 -12.80
N ALA A 25 19.27 -12.87 -12.76
CA ALA A 25 19.21 -11.59 -12.09
C ALA A 25 17.90 -11.05 -12.63
N ALA A 26 16.90 -10.97 -11.75
CA ALA A 26 15.63 -10.37 -12.11
C ALA A 26 16.06 -9.09 -12.79
N GLY A 27 15.90 -9.02 -14.11
CA GLY A 27 16.42 -7.91 -14.88
C GLY A 27 15.94 -6.69 -14.15
N GLU A 28 16.84 -5.80 -13.77
CA GLU A 28 16.49 -4.57 -13.08
C GLU A 28 15.33 -4.02 -13.89
N LEU A 29 14.15 -4.01 -13.27
CA LEU A 29 12.98 -3.40 -13.89
C LEU A 29 13.45 -2.01 -14.27
N PRO A 30 13.31 -1.59 -15.53
CA PRO A 30 13.84 -0.31 -15.98
C PRO A 30 13.42 0.72 -14.96
N ASP A 31 14.38 1.48 -14.41
CA ASP A 31 14.14 2.55 -13.45
C ASP A 31 13.11 3.49 -14.08
N VAL A 32 11.85 3.22 -13.80
CA VAL A 32 10.78 4.14 -14.14
C VAL A 32 10.96 5.31 -13.20
N LYS A 33 11.77 6.29 -13.62
CA LYS A 33 11.85 7.59 -12.96
C LYS A 33 10.45 8.22 -13.00
N LEU A 34 9.63 7.90 -12.03
CA LEU A 34 8.38 8.61 -11.82
C LEU A 34 8.76 9.98 -11.24
N SER A 35 8.97 10.93 -12.13
CA SER A 35 9.08 12.33 -11.71
C SER A 35 7.73 12.78 -11.14
N VAL A 36 7.76 13.46 -10.01
CA VAL A 36 6.54 14.12 -9.50
C VAL A 36 6.05 15.08 -10.59
N PRO A 37 4.78 14.98 -11.02
CA PRO A 37 4.25 15.88 -12.04
C PRO A 37 4.38 17.34 -11.62
N THR A 38 4.65 18.21 -12.59
CA THR A 38 4.66 19.67 -12.36
C THR A 38 3.26 20.26 -12.33
N THR A 39 2.26 19.52 -12.83
CA THR A 39 0.86 19.92 -12.88
C THR A 39 -0.02 18.79 -12.42
N PHE A 40 -1.11 19.11 -11.74
CA PHE A 40 -2.11 18.17 -11.22
C PHE A 40 -3.48 18.57 -11.75
N ASP A 41 -4.33 17.58 -12.04
CA ASP A 41 -5.71 17.85 -12.43
C ASP A 41 -6.52 18.48 -11.30
N LYS A 42 -6.20 18.09 -10.07
CA LYS A 42 -6.83 18.63 -8.85
C LYS A 42 -5.82 18.79 -7.72
N THR A 43 -5.91 19.92 -7.02
CA THR A 43 -5.19 20.15 -5.76
C THR A 43 -6.19 20.33 -4.64
N VAL A 44 -6.02 19.56 -3.57
CA VAL A 44 -6.86 19.59 -2.37
C VAL A 44 -5.99 19.94 -1.17
N ASP A 45 -6.40 20.94 -0.42
CA ASP A 45 -5.81 21.32 0.85
C ASP A 45 -6.72 20.80 1.97
N LEU A 46 -6.23 19.81 2.73
CA LEU A 46 -7.02 19.18 3.79
C LEU A 46 -7.38 20.12 4.92
N THR A 47 -6.59 21.19 5.12
CA THR A 47 -6.89 22.20 6.16
C THR A 47 -8.17 22.99 5.85
N LYS A 48 -8.60 22.98 4.58
CA LYS A 48 -9.83 23.65 4.10
C LYS A 48 -10.96 22.67 3.82
N GLN A 49 -10.68 21.36 3.93
CA GLN A 49 -11.66 20.32 3.68
C GLN A 49 -12.50 20.05 4.93
N ASN A 50 -13.81 20.15 4.80
CA ASN A 50 -14.77 19.84 5.86
C ASN A 50 -15.62 18.63 5.46
N GLY A 51 -15.27 17.46 5.99
CA GLY A 51 -15.95 16.20 5.69
C GLY A 51 -15.09 15.24 4.85
N GLU A 52 -15.64 14.06 4.56
CA GLU A 52 -14.99 12.99 3.81
C GLU A 52 -14.58 13.45 2.39
N LEU A 53 -13.31 13.23 2.04
CA LEU A 53 -12.82 13.48 0.69
C LEU A 53 -13.09 12.24 -0.19
N LYS A 54 -14.00 12.38 -1.18
CA LYS A 54 -14.32 11.30 -2.13
C LYS A 54 -13.60 11.49 -3.47
N ILE A 55 -12.89 10.44 -3.89
CA ILE A 55 -12.19 10.37 -5.17
C ILE A 55 -12.85 9.29 -6.01
N LYS A 56 -13.43 9.67 -7.18
CA LYS A 56 -14.22 8.77 -8.01
C LYS A 56 -13.80 8.73 -9.49
N ASP A 57 -12.73 9.43 -9.83
CA ASP A 57 -12.21 9.53 -11.20
C ASP A 57 -10.75 9.10 -11.27
N SER A 58 -10.23 8.96 -12.49
CA SER A 58 -8.83 8.54 -12.74
C SER A 58 -7.85 9.71 -12.83
N LYS A 59 -8.20 10.85 -12.23
CA LYS A 59 -7.36 12.05 -12.31
C LYS A 59 -6.13 11.96 -11.44
N THR A 60 -5.19 12.87 -11.71
CA THR A 60 -4.01 13.08 -10.91
C THR A 60 -4.28 14.14 -9.84
N TYR A 61 -4.17 13.76 -8.59
CA TYR A 61 -4.42 14.60 -7.44
C TYR A 61 -3.14 14.98 -6.72
N LEU A 62 -3.06 16.23 -6.25
CA LEU A 62 -2.17 16.64 -5.17
C LEU A 62 -3.01 16.92 -3.93
N ILE A 63 -2.78 16.17 -2.85
CA ILE A 63 -3.43 16.36 -1.56
C ILE A 63 -2.36 16.85 -0.59
N LYS A 64 -2.60 18.04 -0.02
CA LYS A 64 -1.70 18.66 0.94
C LYS A 64 -2.27 18.57 2.35
N GLY A 65 -1.44 18.14 3.27
CA GLY A 65 -1.70 18.24 4.70
C GLY A 65 -1.39 19.62 5.27
N SER A 66 -1.33 19.70 6.58
CA SER A 66 -0.92 20.90 7.31
C SER A 66 0.60 20.95 7.50
N ALA A 67 1.16 22.14 7.51
CA ALA A 67 2.54 22.36 7.96
C ALA A 67 2.70 22.16 9.48
N ASP A 68 1.62 22.24 10.25
CA ASP A 68 1.62 21.93 11.69
C ASP A 68 1.71 20.41 11.90
N PRO A 69 2.78 19.90 12.53
CA PRO A 69 2.94 18.46 12.77
C PRO A 69 1.92 17.88 13.76
N ASN A 70 1.22 18.69 14.52
CA ASN A 70 0.22 18.26 15.48
C ASN A 70 -1.21 18.29 14.90
N TRP A 71 -1.37 18.79 13.69
CA TRP A 71 -2.67 18.86 13.05
C TRP A 71 -2.99 17.57 12.30
N TYR A 72 -4.18 17.03 12.54
CA TYR A 72 -4.70 15.84 11.83
C TYR A 72 -6.04 16.15 11.19
N PHE A 73 -6.19 15.73 9.95
CA PHE A 73 -7.48 15.66 9.29
C PHE A 73 -8.35 14.59 9.98
N GLN A 74 -9.53 14.98 10.44
CA GLN A 74 -10.41 14.16 11.28
C GLN A 74 -11.44 13.35 10.46
N TYR A 75 -11.33 13.39 9.16
CA TYR A 75 -12.17 12.64 8.25
C TYR A 75 -11.31 11.67 7.45
N ARG A 76 -11.94 10.82 6.65
CA ARG A 76 -11.22 9.89 5.79
C ARG A 76 -11.11 10.38 4.35
N ILE A 77 -10.16 9.81 3.62
CA ILE A 77 -10.12 9.86 2.16
C ILE A 77 -10.69 8.54 1.64
N LYS A 78 -11.78 8.61 0.86
CA LYS A 78 -12.42 7.45 0.25
C LYS A 78 -12.18 7.43 -1.25
N ILE A 79 -11.54 6.37 -1.73
CA ILE A 79 -11.30 6.13 -3.14
C ILE A 79 -12.34 5.10 -3.61
N ASP A 80 -13.24 5.53 -4.48
CA ASP A 80 -14.41 4.78 -4.91
C ASP A 80 -14.45 4.73 -6.44
N GLY A 81 -14.28 3.55 -7.00
CA GLY A 81 -14.35 3.39 -8.46
C GLY A 81 -13.65 2.12 -8.92
N SER A 82 -14.42 1.07 -9.19
CA SER A 82 -13.89 -0.22 -9.65
C SER A 82 -13.20 -0.17 -11.01
N ASN A 83 -13.46 0.86 -11.82
CA ASN A 83 -12.92 1.00 -13.17
C ASN A 83 -11.92 2.15 -13.31
N ASN A 84 -11.58 2.81 -12.23
CA ASN A 84 -10.72 3.99 -12.23
C ASN A 84 -9.48 3.74 -11.39
N THR A 85 -8.35 4.26 -11.83
CA THR A 85 -7.09 4.22 -11.09
C THR A 85 -6.54 5.63 -10.94
N PRO A 86 -6.94 6.36 -9.89
CA PRO A 86 -6.37 7.67 -9.62
C PRO A 86 -4.90 7.58 -9.24
N HIS A 87 -4.15 8.60 -9.63
CA HIS A 87 -2.80 8.86 -9.17
C HIS A 87 -2.85 9.96 -8.11
N ILE A 88 -2.57 9.63 -6.86
CA ILE A 88 -2.77 10.53 -5.72
C ILE A 88 -1.43 10.81 -5.05
N PHE A 89 -0.96 12.04 -5.17
CA PHE A 89 0.23 12.56 -4.51
C PHE A 89 -0.16 13.17 -3.18
N LEU A 90 0.47 12.72 -2.11
CA LEU A 90 0.17 13.08 -0.73
C LEU A 90 1.40 13.75 -0.12
N ASP A 91 1.28 15.04 0.22
CA ASP A 91 2.37 15.84 0.78
C ASP A 91 2.04 16.23 2.23
N GLY A 92 2.75 15.66 3.18
CA GLY A 92 2.57 15.93 4.60
C GLY A 92 1.18 15.61 5.14
N VAL A 93 0.54 14.55 4.62
CA VAL A 93 -0.83 14.20 4.97
C VAL A 93 -0.87 13.42 6.27
N ARG A 94 -1.48 14.01 7.30
CA ARG A 94 -1.76 13.35 8.57
C ARG A 94 -3.26 13.19 8.76
N ILE A 95 -3.71 11.96 8.99
CA ILE A 95 -5.13 11.63 9.14
C ILE A 95 -5.32 10.80 10.40
N GLN A 96 -6.15 11.28 11.31
CA GLN A 96 -6.75 10.49 12.35
C GLN A 96 -8.12 10.03 11.88
N ALA A 97 -8.27 8.74 11.62
CA ALA A 97 -9.52 8.21 11.10
C ALA A 97 -10.71 8.48 12.03
N PRO A 98 -11.91 8.71 11.48
CA PRO A 98 -13.13 8.75 12.28
C PRO A 98 -13.37 7.37 12.93
N GLU A 99 -14.11 7.35 14.04
CA GLU A 99 -14.35 6.13 14.85
C GLU A 99 -14.89 4.93 14.04
N ASP A 100 -15.52 5.19 12.91
CA ASP A 100 -16.20 4.19 12.09
C ASP A 100 -15.47 3.85 10.78
N GLY A 101 -14.18 4.18 10.65
CA GLY A 101 -13.47 3.96 9.38
C GLY A 101 -11.94 3.95 9.43
N PRO A 102 -11.34 3.72 8.28
CA PRO A 102 -9.92 3.89 8.03
C PRO A 102 -9.55 5.34 7.75
N ALA A 103 -8.27 5.68 7.78
CA ALA A 103 -7.79 6.99 7.36
C ALA A 103 -7.89 7.15 5.83
N ILE A 104 -7.46 6.13 5.08
CA ILE A 104 -7.67 6.05 3.63
C ILE A 104 -8.35 4.72 3.29
N GLU A 105 -9.42 4.77 2.53
CA GLU A 105 -10.23 3.61 2.14
C GLU A 105 -10.23 3.41 0.64
N LEU A 106 -9.78 2.23 0.18
CA LEU A 106 -10.11 1.74 -1.15
C LEU A 106 -11.43 0.98 -1.07
N TYR A 107 -12.50 1.59 -1.54
CA TYR A 107 -13.85 1.04 -1.45
C TYR A 107 -14.19 0.18 -2.66
N GLY A 108 -14.87 -0.94 -2.46
CA GLY A 108 -15.49 -1.76 -3.53
C GLY A 108 -14.43 -2.37 -4.41
N GLY A 109 -13.48 -2.73 -4.58
CA GLY A 109 -12.53 -3.23 -5.60
C GLY A 109 -11.82 -2.13 -6.37
N ALA A 110 -11.76 -0.91 -5.81
CA ALA A 110 -11.05 0.20 -6.42
C ALA A 110 -9.53 -0.08 -6.52
N SER A 111 -8.92 0.51 -7.54
CA SER A 111 -7.45 0.56 -7.68
C SER A 111 -6.96 1.97 -7.41
N ALA A 112 -5.74 2.11 -6.87
CA ALA A 112 -5.11 3.42 -6.70
C ALA A 112 -3.58 3.32 -6.71
N CYS A 113 -2.94 4.41 -7.15
CA CYS A 113 -1.53 4.65 -6.94
C CYS A 113 -1.38 5.84 -5.99
N LEU A 114 -0.83 5.58 -4.81
CA LEU A 114 -0.56 6.58 -3.78
C LEU A 114 0.93 6.90 -3.75
N TYR A 115 1.26 8.18 -3.85
CA TYR A 115 2.62 8.68 -3.88
C TYR A 115 2.80 9.63 -2.69
N PHE A 116 3.54 9.19 -1.67
CA PHE A 116 3.87 10.02 -0.51
C PHE A 116 5.13 10.80 -0.82
N ILE A 117 5.02 12.12 -0.84
CA ILE A 117 6.06 13.05 -1.30
C ILE A 117 6.27 14.18 -0.30
N GLY A 118 7.39 14.90 -0.44
CA GLY A 118 7.67 16.11 0.32
C GLY A 118 7.83 15.83 1.80
N ASN A 119 6.80 16.08 2.58
CA ASN A 119 6.82 15.94 4.03
C ASN A 119 6.31 14.57 4.49
N ASP A 120 6.71 14.16 5.70
CA ASP A 120 6.27 12.91 6.31
C ASP A 120 4.75 12.86 6.47
N SER A 121 4.20 11.69 6.21
CA SER A 121 2.76 11.42 6.31
C SER A 121 2.46 10.38 7.37
N GLU A 122 1.32 10.52 8.03
CA GLU A 122 0.88 9.65 9.11
C GLU A 122 -0.61 9.31 8.97
N LEU A 123 -0.92 8.05 9.00
CA LEU A 123 -2.28 7.53 8.89
C LEU A 123 -2.59 6.67 10.12
N ILE A 124 -3.63 7.03 10.86
CA ILE A 124 -4.07 6.32 12.06
C ILE A 124 -5.47 5.78 11.81
N GLY A 125 -5.64 4.47 11.90
CA GLY A 125 -6.93 3.77 11.75
C GLY A 125 -7.73 3.76 13.04
N ALA A 126 -9.05 3.73 12.94
CA ALA A 126 -9.93 3.50 14.10
C ALA A 126 -9.85 2.04 14.59
N GLU A 127 -10.41 1.74 15.76
CA GLU A 127 -10.22 0.48 16.53
C GLU A 127 -10.25 -0.81 15.69
N ASN A 128 -11.15 -0.90 14.73
CA ASN A 128 -11.36 -2.13 13.94
C ASN A 128 -10.85 -2.01 12.50
N PHE A 129 -10.21 -0.90 12.17
CA PHE A 129 -9.89 -0.54 10.80
C PHE A 129 -8.40 -0.43 10.54
N ALA A 130 -8.01 -0.76 9.31
CA ALA A 130 -6.68 -0.47 8.84
C ALA A 130 -6.48 1.05 8.73
N ALA A 131 -5.25 1.52 8.87
CA ALA A 131 -4.95 2.92 8.60
C ALA A 131 -5.10 3.21 7.10
N LEU A 132 -4.48 2.40 6.26
CA LEU A 132 -4.63 2.41 4.81
C LEU A 132 -5.32 1.10 4.40
N GLN A 133 -6.61 1.20 4.07
CA GLN A 133 -7.46 0.03 3.89
C GLN A 133 -7.56 -0.44 2.44
N LYS A 134 -7.32 -1.73 2.25
CA LYS A 134 -7.59 -2.48 1.03
C LYS A 134 -8.17 -3.85 1.40
N ASN A 135 -9.50 -3.93 1.53
CA ASN A 135 -10.19 -5.13 2.03
C ASN A 135 -10.53 -6.17 0.95
N LYS A 136 -10.72 -5.75 -0.30
CA LYS A 136 -11.16 -6.61 -1.39
C LYS A 136 -9.99 -7.24 -2.13
N THR A 137 -10.23 -8.42 -2.72
CA THR A 137 -9.29 -9.08 -3.63
C THR A 137 -9.19 -8.39 -4.98
N ASP A 138 -10.30 -7.76 -5.43
CA ASP A 138 -10.33 -7.00 -6.68
C ASP A 138 -9.55 -5.69 -6.55
N GLY A 139 -9.10 -5.19 -7.68
CA GLY A 139 -8.30 -3.98 -7.74
C GLY A 139 -6.91 -4.13 -7.11
N TYR A 140 -6.14 -3.07 -7.12
CA TYR A 140 -4.81 -3.03 -6.51
C TYR A 140 -4.55 -1.71 -5.80
N LEU A 141 -3.65 -1.76 -4.83
CA LEU A 141 -3.09 -0.59 -4.16
C LEU A 141 -1.58 -0.58 -4.40
N ARG A 142 -1.11 0.49 -5.06
CA ARG A 142 0.33 0.75 -5.15
C ARG A 142 0.69 1.89 -4.21
N VAL A 143 1.67 1.67 -3.35
CA VAL A 143 2.19 2.66 -2.41
C VAL A 143 3.65 2.94 -2.75
N LEU A 144 3.95 4.20 -3.04
CA LEU A 144 5.29 4.67 -3.32
C LEU A 144 5.63 5.81 -2.35
N VAL A 145 6.83 5.78 -1.80
CA VAL A 145 7.29 6.81 -0.87
C VAL A 145 8.58 7.42 -1.42
N GLN A 146 8.59 8.73 -1.53
CA GLN A 146 9.73 9.48 -2.04
C GLN A 146 10.94 9.35 -1.10
N THR A 147 12.14 9.32 -1.66
CA THR A 147 13.38 9.33 -0.87
C THR A 147 13.41 10.52 0.08
N GLY A 148 13.76 10.26 1.34
CA GLY A 148 13.79 11.27 2.40
C GLY A 148 12.42 11.57 3.01
N THR A 149 11.36 10.89 2.57
CA THR A 149 10.00 10.98 3.14
C THR A 149 9.67 9.72 3.91
N LYS A 150 8.88 9.82 4.96
CA LYS A 150 8.38 8.69 5.75
C LYS A 150 6.86 8.62 5.69
N LEU A 151 6.35 7.41 5.51
CA LEU A 151 4.94 7.05 5.71
C LEU A 151 4.82 6.20 6.97
N THR A 152 4.07 6.69 7.94
CA THR A 152 3.68 5.92 9.13
C THR A 152 2.21 5.52 9.01
N CYS A 153 1.91 4.23 9.14
CA CYS A 153 0.57 3.69 9.15
C CYS A 153 0.34 2.89 10.43
N GLU A 154 -0.54 3.39 11.30
CA GLU A 154 -0.92 2.73 12.54
C GLU A 154 -2.36 2.23 12.43
N GLY A 155 -2.53 0.91 12.30
CA GLY A 155 -3.84 0.28 12.31
C GLY A 155 -4.45 0.31 13.70
N GLY A 156 -5.77 0.38 13.77
CA GLY A 156 -6.49 0.22 15.02
C GLY A 156 -6.32 -1.19 15.60
N ARG A 157 -6.87 -1.44 16.79
CA ARG A 157 -6.67 -2.67 17.59
C ARG A 157 -6.77 -3.97 16.77
N TYR A 158 -7.68 -4.03 15.81
CA TYR A 158 -7.95 -5.23 15.00
C TYR A 158 -7.74 -5.00 13.50
N GLY A 159 -7.27 -3.84 13.10
CA GLY A 159 -6.95 -3.48 11.72
C GLY A 159 -5.46 -3.64 11.43
N ALA A 160 -5.12 -3.83 10.18
CA ALA A 160 -3.74 -3.77 9.72
C ALA A 160 -3.22 -2.33 9.68
N GLY A 161 -1.92 -2.12 9.72
CA GLY A 161 -1.36 -0.81 9.36
C GLY A 161 -1.69 -0.48 7.91
N ILE A 162 -1.37 -1.40 6.99
CA ILE A 162 -1.74 -1.33 5.58
C ILE A 162 -2.40 -2.65 5.18
N GLY A 163 -3.62 -2.60 4.66
CA GLY A 163 -4.31 -3.78 4.16
C GLY A 163 -5.72 -3.96 4.69
N GLY A 164 -5.99 -5.06 5.40
CA GLY A 164 -7.33 -5.45 5.82
C GLY A 164 -7.77 -4.84 7.15
N SER A 165 -9.05 -4.52 7.24
CA SER A 165 -9.75 -4.25 8.50
C SER A 165 -10.32 -5.54 9.08
N LYS A 166 -10.79 -5.53 10.34
CA LYS A 166 -11.41 -6.68 10.99
C LYS A 166 -12.63 -7.17 10.20
N VAL A 167 -12.72 -8.48 9.99
CA VAL A 167 -13.90 -9.11 9.38
C VAL A 167 -15.07 -9.18 10.36
N GLY A 168 -16.28 -9.03 9.84
CA GLY A 168 -17.51 -9.15 10.62
C GLY A 168 -18.02 -7.85 11.23
N ILE A 169 -17.45 -6.72 10.82
CA ILE A 169 -17.95 -5.40 11.23
C ILE A 169 -18.69 -4.76 10.06
N LYS A 170 -19.92 -4.36 10.27
CA LYS A 170 -20.78 -3.72 9.26
C LYS A 170 -20.66 -4.47 7.92
N ASN A 171 -20.50 -3.95 6.82
CA ASN A 171 -20.47 -4.63 5.50
C ASN A 171 -19.11 -5.22 5.09
N PHE A 172 -18.18 -5.41 6.03
CA PHE A 172 -16.87 -5.97 5.73
C PHE A 172 -16.87 -7.50 5.87
N SER A 173 -17.14 -8.18 4.77
CA SER A 173 -17.05 -9.65 4.67
C SER A 173 -15.65 -10.16 4.36
N GLN A 174 -14.73 -9.27 3.99
CA GLN A 174 -13.37 -9.60 3.61
C GLN A 174 -12.40 -8.61 4.27
N GLY A 175 -11.39 -9.13 4.94
CA GLY A 175 -10.34 -8.36 5.58
C GLY A 175 -8.96 -8.70 5.02
N HIS A 176 -8.88 -8.99 3.71
CA HIS A 176 -7.66 -9.41 3.05
C HIS A 176 -6.80 -8.20 2.67
N GLY A 177 -5.53 -8.26 2.99
CA GLY A 177 -4.54 -7.30 2.50
C GLY A 177 -3.89 -7.78 1.20
N MET A 178 -4.66 -8.03 0.15
CA MET A 178 -4.17 -8.58 -1.11
C MET A 178 -3.95 -7.51 -2.18
N ASN A 179 -3.13 -7.85 -3.20
CA ASN A 179 -2.79 -6.95 -4.32
C ASN A 179 -2.19 -5.61 -3.85
N LEU A 180 -1.32 -5.69 -2.84
CA LEU A 180 -0.53 -4.58 -2.33
C LEU A 180 0.81 -4.55 -3.04
N HIS A 181 1.15 -3.42 -3.64
CA HIS A 181 2.42 -3.23 -4.33
C HIS A 181 3.17 -2.06 -3.69
N PHE A 182 4.39 -2.30 -3.26
CA PHE A 182 5.25 -1.29 -2.65
C PHE A 182 6.41 -0.96 -3.58
N GLY A 183 6.81 0.29 -3.59
CA GLY A 183 7.94 0.76 -4.36
C GLY A 183 8.41 2.12 -3.89
N SER A 184 9.47 2.62 -4.49
CA SER A 184 9.94 3.99 -4.25
C SER A 184 9.79 4.84 -5.50
N LEU A 185 9.53 6.14 -5.31
CA LEU A 185 9.70 7.14 -6.35
C LEU A 185 11.20 7.48 -6.40
N ALA A 186 11.91 6.84 -7.32
CA ALA A 186 13.33 7.15 -7.49
C ALA A 186 13.49 8.51 -8.16
N THR A 187 13.87 9.49 -7.40
CA THR A 187 14.64 10.63 -7.91
C THR A 187 16.12 10.37 -7.64
N ASN A 188 16.69 9.39 -8.31
CA ASN A 188 18.09 8.99 -8.31
C ASN A 188 18.66 8.20 -7.12
N ILE A 189 18.00 7.99 -5.98
CA ILE A 189 18.48 7.10 -4.91
C ILE A 189 17.28 6.60 -4.08
N TYR A 190 17.19 5.33 -3.97
CA TYR A 190 16.42 4.39 -3.17
C TYR A 190 15.59 4.87 -1.97
N GLY A 191 14.28 4.74 -2.08
CA GLY A 191 13.38 4.33 -1.03
C GLY A 191 13.14 5.34 0.09
N GLY A 192 11.93 5.90 0.14
CA GLY A 192 11.37 6.44 1.38
C GLY A 192 11.13 5.33 2.40
N GLU A 193 10.86 5.67 3.65
CA GLU A 193 10.57 4.76 4.74
C GLU A 193 9.07 4.49 4.83
N ILE A 194 8.69 3.22 4.99
CA ILE A 194 7.33 2.81 5.36
C ILE A 194 7.38 2.11 6.71
N SER A 195 6.71 2.67 7.70
CA SER A 195 6.48 2.07 9.00
C SER A 195 5.00 1.70 9.12
N ALA A 196 4.69 0.42 9.14
CA ALA A 196 3.33 -0.07 9.26
C ALA A 196 3.18 -0.95 10.51
N THR A 197 2.34 -0.52 11.43
CA THR A 197 2.06 -1.22 12.68
C THR A 197 0.57 -1.52 12.81
N SER A 198 0.23 -2.56 13.53
CA SER A 198 -1.15 -2.88 13.90
C SER A 198 -1.29 -2.91 15.41
N GLY A 199 -2.50 -2.77 15.87
CA GLY A 199 -2.84 -3.18 17.22
C GLY A 199 -2.93 -4.71 17.37
N VAL A 200 -3.56 -5.18 18.42
CA VAL A 200 -3.72 -6.61 18.75
C VAL A 200 -4.58 -7.30 17.68
N GLY A 201 -4.02 -8.32 17.00
CA GLY A 201 -4.76 -9.19 16.08
C GLY A 201 -4.76 -8.78 14.61
N GLY A 202 -4.17 -7.65 14.22
CA GLY A 202 -3.93 -7.30 12.83
C GLY A 202 -2.47 -7.52 12.42
N ALA A 203 -2.18 -7.46 11.15
CA ALA A 203 -0.81 -7.45 10.62
C ALA A 203 -0.32 -6.01 10.42
N GLY A 204 0.99 -5.77 10.51
CA GLY A 204 1.54 -4.48 10.08
C GLY A 204 1.17 -4.20 8.63
N ILE A 205 1.48 -5.15 7.73
CA ILE A 205 1.03 -5.16 6.34
C ILE A 205 0.35 -6.51 6.09
N GLY A 206 -0.89 -6.50 5.59
CA GLY A 206 -1.65 -7.73 5.34
C GLY A 206 -3.09 -7.70 5.86
N GLY A 207 -3.56 -8.82 6.40
CA GLY A 207 -4.95 -8.96 6.88
C GLY A 207 -5.21 -8.30 8.24
N GLY A 208 -6.44 -7.88 8.46
CA GLY A 208 -6.96 -7.54 9.78
C GLY A 208 -7.35 -8.80 10.57
N ALA A 209 -7.79 -8.62 11.82
CA ALA A 209 -8.25 -9.74 12.66
C ALA A 209 -9.40 -10.50 11.99
N ASN A 210 -9.32 -11.84 12.04
CA ASN A 210 -10.22 -12.76 11.36
C ASN A 210 -10.23 -12.61 9.81
N GLY A 211 -9.33 -11.83 9.25
CA GLY A 211 -9.09 -11.72 7.83
C GLY A 211 -8.25 -12.89 7.31
N GLY A 212 -8.32 -13.10 6.00
CA GLY A 212 -7.44 -14.06 5.34
C GLY A 212 -5.99 -13.54 5.28
N VAL A 213 -5.10 -14.42 4.82
CA VAL A 213 -3.70 -14.09 4.57
C VAL A 213 -3.56 -12.95 3.56
N GLY A 214 -2.61 -12.05 3.82
CA GLY A 214 -2.17 -11.04 2.88
C GLY A 214 -1.19 -11.62 1.86
#